data_04dcbfc7ff76330510b7d82ef0bb20d4
#
_entry.id   04dcbfc7ff76330510b7d82ef0bb20d4
#
_cell.length_a   1.000
_cell.length_b   1.000
_cell.length_c   1.000
_cell.angle_alpha   90.00
_cell.angle_beta   90.00
_cell.angle_gamma   90.00
#
_symmetry.space_group_name_H-M   'P 1'
#
loop_
_entity.id
_entity.type
_entity.pdbx_description
1 polymer ?
#
loop_
_entity_poly.entity_id
_entity_poly.type
_entity_poly.pdbx_seq_one_letter_code
_entity_poly.pdbx_strand_id
1 'polypeptide(L)'
;MGKHLLIVCLLILFGACKQPPQRNCGDFRTGKFSFTTTINGEEKQTVFYRTENMEVDEFEGXXDSSSVRWINDCEYVLKNLNPKNMSEEKSIHIKILTTTDSSYTFEYNAIGDTRKFKGTAYKIH
;
A
#
# COMPACT_ATOMS: atom_id res chain seq x y z
N MET A 1 -15.36 -54.16 3.84
CA MET A 1 -16.16 -53.01 3.43
C MET A 1 -15.64 -51.69 3.96
N GLY A 2 -14.65 -51.72 4.81
CA GLY A 2 -14.10 -50.48 5.33
C GLY A 2 -13.26 -49.68 4.34
N LYS A 3 -13.00 -50.29 3.19
CA LYS A 3 -12.14 -49.61 2.23
C LYS A 3 -12.80 -48.38 1.62
N HIS A 4 -14.11 -48.38 1.51
CA HIS A 4 -14.80 -47.24 0.91
C HIS A 4 -14.84 -46.03 1.83
N LEU A 5 -14.80 -46.25 3.13
CA LEU A 5 -14.81 -45.17 4.08
C LEU A 5 -13.51 -44.36 4.08
N LEU A 6 -12.40 -45.05 3.82
CA LEU A 6 -11.13 -44.39 3.79
C LEU A 6 -10.99 -43.43 2.62
N ILE A 7 -11.59 -43.76 1.50
CA ILE A 7 -11.52 -42.92 0.31
C ILE A 7 -12.30 -41.62 0.51
N VAL A 8 -13.44 -41.71 1.18
CA VAL A 8 -14.27 -40.55 1.42
C VAL A 8 -13.57 -39.54 2.35
N CYS A 9 -12.87 -40.06 3.35
CA CYS A 9 -12.15 -39.18 4.29
C CYS A 9 -11.01 -38.43 3.61
N LEU A 10 -10.37 -39.04 2.64
CA LEU A 10 -9.27 -38.40 1.96
C LEU A 10 -9.73 -37.21 1.11
N LEU A 11 -10.92 -37.29 0.57
CA LEU A 11 -11.42 -36.23 -0.29
C LEU A 11 -11.72 -34.94 0.49
N ILE A 12 -12.02 -35.06 1.77
CA ILE A 12 -12.37 -33.89 2.56
C ILE A 12 -11.15 -33.00 2.81
N LEU A 13 -9.96 -33.59 2.80
CA LEU A 13 -8.75 -32.85 3.10
C LEU A 13 -8.37 -31.84 2.02
N PHE A 14 -8.87 -32.00 0.80
CA PHE A 14 -8.54 -31.09 -0.28
C PHE A 14 -9.37 -29.83 -0.32
N GLY A 15 -10.41 -29.73 0.50
CA GLY A 15 -11.27 -28.58 0.52
C GLY A 15 -10.79 -27.46 1.44
N ALA A 16 -9.63 -27.64 2.09
CA ALA A 16 -9.19 -26.68 3.09
C ALA A 16 -8.19 -25.65 2.54
N CYS A 17 -7.92 -25.65 1.25
CA CYS A 17 -6.96 -24.69 0.68
C CYS A 17 -7.58 -23.30 0.64
N LYS A 18 -6.91 -22.34 1.28
CA LYS A 18 -7.34 -20.95 1.25
C LYS A 18 -6.59 -20.21 0.17
N GLN A 19 -7.32 -19.42 -0.59
CA GLN A 19 -6.70 -18.60 -1.60
C GLN A 19 -6.20 -17.30 -0.97
N PRO A 20 -5.06 -16.78 -1.43
CA PRO A 20 -4.59 -15.50 -0.92
C PRO A 20 -5.56 -14.39 -1.28
N PRO A 21 -5.64 -13.32 -0.49
CA PRO A 21 -6.53 -12.21 -0.83
C PRO A 21 -6.14 -11.59 -2.15
N GLN A 22 -7.15 -11.23 -2.93
CA GLN A 22 -6.94 -10.57 -4.20
C GLN A 22 -6.50 -9.14 -4.00
N ARG A 23 -5.58 -8.71 -4.84
CA ARG A 23 -5.14 -7.33 -4.84
C ARG A 23 -5.27 -6.78 -6.24
N ASN A 24 -6.01 -5.67 -6.37
CA ASN A 24 -6.18 -4.98 -7.63
C ASN A 24 -5.35 -3.71 -7.62
N CYS A 25 -4.05 -3.87 -7.54
CA CYS A 25 -3.14 -2.75 -7.35
C CYS A 25 -3.18 -1.78 -8.52
N GLY A 26 -3.45 -2.28 -9.71
CA GLY A 26 -3.51 -1.42 -10.88
C GLY A 26 -4.59 -0.35 -10.80
N ASP A 27 -5.64 -0.60 -10.04
CA ASP A 27 -6.69 0.39 -9.87
C ASP A 27 -6.23 1.61 -9.09
N PHE A 28 -5.12 1.50 -8.39
CA PHE A 28 -4.62 2.56 -7.51
C PHE A 28 -3.28 3.11 -7.98
N ARG A 29 -2.91 2.80 -9.21
CA ARG A 29 -1.65 3.26 -9.74
C ARG A 29 -1.65 4.77 -9.96
N THR A 30 -2.77 5.31 -10.40
CA THR A 30 -2.94 6.75 -10.57
C THR A 30 -4.23 7.18 -9.92
N GLY A 31 -4.33 8.46 -9.60
CA GLY A 31 -5.55 9.01 -9.06
C GLY A 31 -5.30 9.98 -7.92
N LYS A 32 -6.38 10.31 -7.24
CA LYS A 32 -6.35 11.21 -6.09
C LYS A 32 -6.77 10.42 -4.86
N PHE A 33 -6.04 10.59 -3.77
CA PHE A 33 -6.23 9.79 -2.58
C PHE A 33 -6.12 10.64 -1.32
N SER A 34 -6.67 10.11 -0.23
CA SER A 34 -6.48 10.71 1.08
C SER A 34 -5.96 9.68 2.06
N PHE A 35 -5.22 10.13 3.03
CA PHE A 35 -4.56 9.29 4.01
C PHE A 35 -4.52 10.07 5.33
N THR A 36 -4.92 9.42 6.42
CA THR A 36 -5.00 10.06 7.72
C THR A 36 -3.97 9.47 8.65
N THR A 37 -3.24 10.32 9.36
CA THR A 37 -2.32 9.92 10.41
C THR A 37 -2.68 10.65 11.69
N THR A 38 -2.22 10.11 12.82
CA THR A 38 -2.39 10.76 14.11
C THR A 38 -1.04 11.27 14.57
N ILE A 39 -0.95 12.56 14.81
CA ILE A 39 0.27 13.21 15.28
C ILE A 39 -0.07 13.95 16.56
N ASN A 40 0.60 13.56 17.66
CA ASN A 40 0.37 14.18 18.97
C ASN A 40 -1.09 14.17 19.36
N GLY A 41 -1.77 13.05 19.12
CA GLY A 41 -3.18 12.90 19.46
C GLY A 41 -4.15 13.59 18.54
N GLU A 42 -3.68 14.24 17.50
CA GLU A 42 -4.51 14.97 16.54
C GLU A 42 -4.48 14.26 15.19
N GLU A 43 -5.65 14.11 14.58
CA GLU A 43 -5.74 13.52 13.26
C GLU A 43 -5.36 14.54 12.19
N LYS A 44 -4.44 14.14 11.31
CA LYS A 44 -4.02 14.97 10.19
C LYS A 44 -4.26 14.22 8.90
N GLN A 45 -4.73 14.93 7.90
CA GLN A 45 -5.04 14.34 6.61
C GLN A 45 -4.06 14.82 5.56
N THR A 46 -3.58 13.87 4.77
CA THR A 46 -2.80 14.15 3.58
C THR A 46 -3.62 13.79 2.37
N VAL A 47 -3.68 14.69 1.40
CA VAL A 47 -4.27 14.41 0.10
C VAL A 47 -3.14 14.30 -0.90
N PHE A 48 -3.17 13.28 -1.73
CA PHE A 48 -2.10 13.14 -2.71
C PHE A 48 -2.65 12.74 -4.07
N TYR A 49 -1.95 13.20 -5.09
CA TYR A 49 -2.27 12.95 -6.49
C TYR A 49 -1.14 12.15 -7.08
N ARG A 50 -1.46 11.08 -7.76
CA ARG A 50 -0.41 10.25 -8.36
C ARG A 50 -0.68 10.04 -9.84
N THR A 51 0.35 10.33 -10.63
CA THR A 51 0.40 9.96 -12.04
C THR A 51 1.33 8.77 -12.17
N GLU A 52 1.62 8.38 -13.40
CA GLU A 52 2.47 7.21 -13.61
C GLU A 52 3.84 7.35 -12.99
N ASN A 53 4.40 8.57 -12.99
CA ASN A 53 5.77 8.72 -12.50
C ASN A 53 5.96 9.87 -11.52
N MET A 54 4.87 10.46 -11.02
CA MET A 54 4.97 11.55 -10.04
C MET A 54 3.86 11.44 -9.02
N GLU A 55 4.17 11.92 -7.81
CA GLU A 55 3.15 12.03 -6.76
C GLU A 55 3.33 13.37 -6.08
N VAL A 56 2.22 14.08 -5.86
CA VAL A 56 2.22 15.35 -5.14
C VAL A 56 1.40 15.15 -3.89
N ASP A 57 2.03 15.36 -2.76
CA ASP A 57 1.37 15.24 -1.45
C ASP A 57 1.07 16.63 -0.92
N GLU A 58 -0.17 16.82 -0.47
CA GLU A 58 -0.58 18.07 0.16
C GLU A 58 -0.85 17.82 1.63
N PHE A 59 -0.08 18.43 2.47
CA PHE A 59 -0.18 18.28 3.90
C PHE A 59 0.00 19.64 4.55
N GLU A 60 -1.04 20.10 5.23
CA GLU A 60 -1.01 21.37 5.94
C GLU A 60 -0.57 22.53 5.05
N GLY A 61 -1.03 22.54 3.85
CA GLY A 61 -0.71 23.59 2.88
C GLY A 61 0.56 23.44 2.08
N UNK A 62 1.35 22.50 2.24
CA UNK A 62 2.57 22.33 1.56
C UNK A 62 2.46 21.20 0.56
N UNK A 63 3.03 21.35 -0.29
CA UNK A 63 3.00 20.35 -1.23
C UNK A 63 4.34 19.81 -1.33
N ASP A 64 4.49 18.67 -1.53
CA ASP A 64 5.74 17.96 -1.75
C ASP A 64 5.60 17.08 -2.96
N SER A 65 6.56 17.16 -3.85
CA SER A 65 6.55 16.33 -5.06
C SER A 65 7.60 15.24 -4.95
N SER A 66 7.22 14.04 -5.41
CA SER A 66 8.12 12.89 -5.42
C SER A 66 8.05 12.23 -6.78
N SER A 67 9.14 11.61 -7.19
CA SER A 67 9.08 10.68 -8.32
C SER A 67 8.52 9.36 -7.84
N VAL A 68 7.87 8.65 -8.75
CA VAL A 68 7.27 7.34 -8.47
C VAL A 68 7.91 6.33 -9.40
N ARG A 69 8.42 5.25 -8.82
CA ARG A 69 8.96 4.16 -9.63
C ARG A 69 8.34 2.85 -9.15
N TRP A 70 7.59 2.22 -10.04
CA TRP A 70 6.94 0.95 -9.73
C TRP A 70 7.94 -0.19 -9.91
N ILE A 71 8.15 -0.95 -8.83
CA ILE A 71 9.04 -2.11 -8.88
C ILE A 71 8.29 -3.31 -9.45
N ASN A 72 7.03 -3.45 -9.08
CA ASN A 72 6.13 -4.47 -9.61
C ASN A 72 4.72 -3.93 -9.50
N ASP A 73 3.73 -4.78 -9.70
CA ASP A 73 2.34 -4.32 -9.75
C ASP A 73 1.87 -3.70 -8.45
N CYS A 74 2.46 -4.08 -7.32
CA CYS A 74 1.95 -3.68 -6.01
C CYS A 74 2.99 -2.98 -5.14
N GLU A 75 4.17 -2.65 -5.67
CA GLU A 75 5.21 -2.00 -4.88
C GLU A 75 5.83 -0.86 -5.66
N TYR A 76 6.04 0.26 -4.97
CA TYR A 76 6.66 1.40 -5.61
C TYR A 76 7.55 2.16 -4.62
N VAL A 77 8.40 3.00 -5.19
CA VAL A 77 9.35 3.80 -4.43
C VAL A 77 9.09 5.26 -4.72
N LEU A 78 8.99 6.05 -3.66
CA LEU A 78 8.85 7.50 -3.76
C LEU A 78 10.19 8.14 -3.41
N LYS A 79 10.61 9.09 -4.25
CA LYS A 79 11.81 9.86 -3.99
C LYS A 79 11.45 11.33 -4.02
N ASN A 80 11.70 12.02 -2.91
CA ASN A 80 11.39 13.44 -2.80
C ASN A 80 12.25 14.23 -3.78
N LEU A 81 11.60 15.08 -4.57
CA LEU A 81 12.32 15.83 -5.60
C LEU A 81 12.97 17.10 -5.07
N ASN A 82 12.57 17.53 -3.87
CA ASN A 82 13.14 18.74 -3.28
C ASN A 82 13.31 18.55 -1.78
N PRO A 83 14.19 17.64 -1.37
CA PRO A 83 14.34 17.36 0.06
C PRO A 83 14.91 18.56 0.81
N LYS A 84 14.33 18.82 1.97
CA LYS A 84 14.72 19.95 2.81
C LYS A 84 15.68 19.57 3.92
N ASN A 85 15.89 18.27 4.13
CA ASN A 85 16.81 17.78 5.14
C ASN A 85 17.23 16.38 4.78
N MET A 86 18.16 15.84 5.57
CA MET A 86 18.70 14.51 5.29
C MET A 86 17.64 13.40 5.42
N SER A 87 16.70 13.58 6.34
CA SER A 87 15.65 12.60 6.49
C SER A 87 14.79 12.50 5.24
N GLU A 88 14.50 13.62 4.60
CA GLU A 88 13.70 13.63 3.39
C GLU A 88 14.45 13.14 2.16
N GLU A 89 15.77 13.02 2.24
CA GLU A 89 16.54 12.48 1.13
C GLU A 89 16.38 10.98 0.98
N LYS A 90 15.94 10.30 2.01
CA LYS A 90 15.72 8.87 1.94
C LYS A 90 14.47 8.56 1.14
N SER A 91 14.59 7.64 0.22
CA SER A 91 13.41 7.18 -0.54
C SER A 91 12.52 6.33 0.36
N ILE A 92 11.25 6.28 0.00
CA ILE A 92 10.25 5.53 0.75
C ILE A 92 9.78 4.37 -0.11
N HIS A 93 9.84 3.17 0.43
CA HIS A 93 9.32 1.98 -0.22
C HIS A 93 7.89 1.75 0.25
N ILE A 94 6.98 1.53 -0.67
CA ILE A 94 5.58 1.31 -0.35
C ILE A 94 5.14 -0.01 -0.98
N LYS A 95 4.49 -0.82 -0.18
CA LYS A 95 3.96 -2.10 -0.62
C LYS A 95 2.47 -2.16 -0.33
N ILE A 96 1.67 -2.37 -1.37
CA ILE A 96 0.22 -2.50 -1.23
C ILE A 96 -0.07 -3.90 -0.70
N LEU A 97 -0.79 -3.97 0.41
CA LEU A 97 -1.09 -5.24 1.06
C LEU A 97 -2.44 -5.80 0.67
N THR A 98 -3.48 -4.96 0.69
CA THR A 98 -4.84 -5.37 0.31
C THR A 98 -5.51 -4.22 -0.41
N THR A 99 -6.53 -4.53 -1.19
CA THR A 99 -7.33 -3.50 -1.85
C THR A 99 -8.81 -3.78 -1.66
N THR A 100 -9.60 -2.71 -1.70
CA THR A 100 -11.05 -2.76 -1.83
C THR A 100 -11.44 -2.01 -3.10
N ASP A 101 -12.72 -1.76 -3.29
CA ASP A 101 -13.15 -0.97 -4.44
C ASP A 101 -12.65 0.47 -4.38
N SER A 102 -12.43 1.00 -3.17
CA SER A 102 -12.15 2.43 -3.02
C SER A 102 -10.95 2.72 -2.14
N SER A 103 -10.20 1.69 -1.71
CA SER A 103 -9.09 1.93 -0.79
C SER A 103 -8.03 0.86 -0.95
N TYR A 104 -6.85 1.16 -0.43
CA TYR A 104 -5.82 0.14 -0.30
C TYR A 104 -5.09 0.32 1.01
N THR A 105 -4.71 -0.80 1.63
CA THR A 105 -3.82 -0.77 2.78
C THR A 105 -2.40 -0.98 2.29
N PHE A 106 -1.47 -0.35 2.96
CA PHE A 106 -0.09 -0.41 2.53
C PHE A 106 0.85 -0.40 3.71
N GLU A 107 2.03 -0.89 3.45
CA GLU A 107 3.14 -0.89 4.40
C GLU A 107 4.24 -0.02 3.79
N TYR A 108 4.89 0.79 4.62
CA TYR A 108 5.93 1.66 4.08
C TYR A 108 7.08 1.80 5.05
N ASN A 109 8.24 2.08 4.50
CA ASN A 109 9.44 2.30 5.28
C ASN A 109 10.43 3.12 4.47
N ALA A 110 11.27 3.87 5.17
CA ALA A 110 12.39 4.52 4.52
C ALA A 110 13.42 3.45 4.14
N ILE A 111 13.96 3.57 2.95
CA ILE A 111 14.93 2.58 2.47
C ILE A 111 16.17 2.68 3.35
N GLY A 112 16.61 1.53 3.84
CA GLY A 112 17.71 1.45 4.79
C GLY A 112 17.28 1.40 6.25
N ASP A 113 15.99 1.61 6.51
CA ASP A 113 15.43 1.56 7.86
C ASP A 113 14.62 0.29 7.99
N THR A 114 14.78 -0.41 9.11
CA THR A 114 14.05 -1.65 9.34
C THR A 114 12.64 -1.42 9.87
N ARG A 115 12.36 -0.22 10.39
CA ARG A 115 11.02 0.07 10.91
C ARG A 115 10.02 0.17 9.77
N LYS A 116 8.87 -0.47 9.96
CA LYS A 116 7.82 -0.45 8.96
C LYS A 116 6.54 0.08 9.57
N PHE A 117 5.79 0.81 8.78
CA PHE A 117 4.54 1.43 9.19
C PHE A 117 3.45 1.01 8.23
N LYS A 118 2.20 1.10 8.67
CA LYS A 118 1.06 0.75 7.84
C LYS A 118 0.07 1.90 7.78
N GLY A 119 -0.67 1.94 6.70
CA GLY A 119 -1.71 2.93 6.54
C GLY A 119 -2.75 2.47 5.55
N THR A 120 -3.79 3.26 5.43
CA THR A 120 -4.86 3.02 4.45
C THR A 120 -5.08 4.30 3.67
N ALA A 121 -5.09 4.18 2.35
CA ALA A 121 -5.37 5.31 1.46
C ALA A 121 -6.73 5.09 0.81
N TYR A 122 -7.52 6.14 0.75
CA TYR A 122 -8.86 6.11 0.18
C TYR A 122 -8.89 6.92 -1.10
N LYS A 123 -9.46 6.33 -2.13
CA LYS A 123 -9.60 7.03 -3.40
C LYS A 123 -10.70 8.09 -3.27
N ILE A 124 -10.42 9.28 -3.78
CA ILE A 124 -11.39 10.37 -3.77
C ILE A 124 -11.56 10.91 -5.18
N HIS A 125 -12.70 11.58 -5.40
CA HIS A 125 -13.07 12.04 -6.74
C HIS A 125 -13.04 13.54 -6.87
#